data_ba2d53ea9d3eee0ec158d7ce30263187
#
_entry.id   ba2d53ea9d3eee0ec158d7ce30263187
#
_cell.length_a   1.000
_cell.length_b   1.000
_cell.length_c   1.000
_cell.angle_alpha   90.00
_cell.angle_beta   90.00
_cell.angle_gamma   90.00
#
_symmetry.space_group_name_H-M   'P 1'
#
loop_
_entity.id
_entity.type
_entity.pdbx_description
1 polymer ?
#
loop_
_entity_poly.entity_id
_entity_poly.type
_entity_poly.pdbx_seq_one_letter_code
_entity_poly.pdbx_strand_id
1 'polypeptide(L)'
;MKKLVSIIVPCYNQAQYLNEALQSVLDQSYQNWECIIVNDGSPDDTDEVAKKWIKIDSRFFYVKKENGGLGSARNAGITQAVGEFILPLDADDKIATNYIKNAVKSFDKDASLKVVYCKAEKFGEEEGLWNLPQFSIYDLAHHNMIFCSALFRKKDWQLVGGYDVNMIYGLEDWEFWIAILKNEGNVKCLDEVGFYYRIKSDSMIKRLNVEKREKTFEYLSIKHADFFVKQLGSFMYLDSVIKHTESEFSNKLKSEKFVINLFSEIFFKFKIFK
;
A
#
# COMPACT_ATOMS: atom_id res chain seq x y z
N MET A 1 -25.83 -15.34 0.90
CA MET A 1 -25.73 -14.52 -0.36
C MET A 1 -24.27 -14.32 -0.68
N LYS A 2 -23.88 -14.28 -1.97
CA LYS A 2 -22.49 -13.97 -2.35
C LYS A 2 -22.21 -12.51 -2.00
N LYS A 3 -21.08 -12.22 -1.37
CA LYS A 3 -20.67 -10.88 -0.94
C LYS A 3 -20.28 -10.04 -2.16
N LEU A 4 -20.82 -8.83 -2.30
CA LEU A 4 -20.47 -7.93 -3.40
C LEU A 4 -19.12 -7.26 -3.12
N VAL A 5 -18.26 -7.22 -4.13
CA VAL A 5 -16.96 -6.53 -4.10
C VAL A 5 -17.02 -5.32 -5.03
N SER A 6 -16.71 -4.15 -4.52
CA SER A 6 -16.57 -2.93 -5.32
C SER A 6 -15.09 -2.69 -5.60
N ILE A 7 -14.73 -2.75 -6.88
CA ILE A 7 -13.38 -2.41 -7.35
C ILE A 7 -13.36 -0.91 -7.65
N ILE A 8 -12.41 -0.18 -7.08
CA ILE A 8 -12.28 1.27 -7.26
C ILE A 8 -11.04 1.55 -8.10
N VAL A 9 -11.24 2.11 -9.28
CA VAL A 9 -10.16 2.39 -10.22
C VAL A 9 -9.98 3.91 -10.37
N PRO A 10 -9.15 4.56 -9.53
CA PRO A 10 -8.81 5.97 -9.69
C PRO A 10 -7.93 6.14 -10.92
N CYS A 11 -8.20 7.18 -11.72
CA CYS A 11 -7.46 7.47 -12.93
C CYS A 11 -7.19 8.98 -13.06
N TYR A 12 -5.90 9.33 -13.18
CA TYR A 12 -5.45 10.66 -13.53
C TYR A 12 -4.25 10.55 -14.47
N ASN A 13 -4.39 11.02 -15.71
CA ASN A 13 -3.36 10.97 -16.75
C ASN A 13 -2.79 9.57 -17.01
N GLN A 14 -3.67 8.55 -17.06
CA GLN A 14 -3.33 7.13 -17.18
C GLN A 14 -4.23 6.38 -18.19
N ALA A 15 -4.91 7.10 -19.10
CA ALA A 15 -5.84 6.51 -20.07
C ALA A 15 -5.23 5.37 -20.90
N GLN A 16 -3.92 5.47 -21.20
CA GLN A 16 -3.17 4.48 -21.97
C GLN A 16 -3.11 3.09 -21.32
N TYR A 17 -3.20 3.04 -19.98
CA TYR A 17 -3.13 1.77 -19.23
C TYR A 17 -4.51 1.27 -18.76
N LEU A 18 -5.49 2.17 -18.68
CA LEU A 18 -6.79 1.91 -18.10
C LEU A 18 -7.50 0.69 -18.72
N ASN A 19 -7.34 0.45 -20.02
CA ASN A 19 -7.93 -0.71 -20.69
C ASN A 19 -7.40 -2.04 -20.10
N GLU A 20 -6.11 -2.15 -19.81
CA GLU A 20 -5.54 -3.37 -19.24
C GLU A 20 -6.03 -3.61 -17.80
N ALA A 21 -6.13 -2.55 -17.01
CA ALA A 21 -6.65 -2.63 -15.65
C ALA A 21 -8.10 -3.12 -15.65
N LEU A 22 -8.98 -2.49 -16.45
CA LEU A 22 -10.40 -2.84 -16.53
C LEU A 22 -10.64 -4.22 -17.15
N GLN A 23 -9.81 -4.65 -18.11
CA GLN A 23 -9.86 -6.02 -18.62
C GLN A 23 -9.57 -7.03 -17.53
N SER A 24 -8.57 -6.78 -16.67
CA SER A 24 -8.24 -7.67 -15.55
C SER A 24 -9.38 -7.78 -14.52
N VAL A 25 -10.22 -6.74 -14.41
CA VAL A 25 -11.45 -6.77 -13.61
C VAL A 25 -12.53 -7.60 -14.28
N LEU A 26 -12.75 -7.41 -15.59
CA LEU A 26 -13.74 -8.17 -16.34
C LEU A 26 -13.44 -9.69 -16.33
N ASP A 27 -12.16 -10.06 -16.37
CA ASP A 27 -11.67 -11.43 -16.39
C ASP A 27 -11.71 -12.14 -15.00
N GLN A 28 -12.25 -11.49 -13.96
CA GLN A 28 -12.34 -12.10 -12.64
C GLN A 28 -13.29 -13.30 -12.63
N SER A 29 -12.82 -14.41 -12.06
CA SER A 29 -13.64 -15.63 -11.88
C SER A 29 -14.76 -15.45 -10.83
N TYR A 30 -14.62 -14.49 -9.94
CA TYR A 30 -15.66 -14.08 -8.98
C TYR A 30 -16.59 -13.09 -9.66
N GLN A 31 -17.82 -13.48 -9.92
CA GLN A 31 -18.74 -12.69 -10.77
C GLN A 31 -19.57 -11.64 -10.01
N ASN A 32 -19.58 -11.64 -8.66
CA ASN A 32 -20.39 -10.70 -7.88
C ASN A 32 -19.56 -9.46 -7.50
N TRP A 33 -19.28 -8.65 -8.51
CA TRP A 33 -18.53 -7.40 -8.35
C TRP A 33 -19.19 -6.25 -9.13
N GLU A 34 -18.86 -5.05 -8.73
CA GLU A 34 -19.00 -3.80 -9.46
C GLU A 34 -17.64 -3.11 -9.57
N CYS A 35 -17.43 -2.28 -10.58
CA CYS A 35 -16.21 -1.51 -10.79
C CYS A 35 -16.54 -0.04 -10.99
N ILE A 36 -15.98 0.82 -10.16
CA ILE A 36 -16.19 2.27 -10.21
C ILE A 36 -14.92 2.92 -10.72
N ILE A 37 -14.97 3.39 -11.96
CA ILE A 37 -13.89 4.14 -12.61
C ILE A 37 -14.02 5.59 -12.15
N VAL A 38 -13.00 6.11 -11.47
CA VAL A 38 -13.00 7.49 -10.96
C VAL A 38 -12.01 8.33 -11.76
N ASN A 39 -12.53 9.21 -12.61
CA ASN A 39 -11.73 10.20 -13.32
C ASN A 39 -11.49 11.40 -12.38
N ASP A 40 -10.27 11.54 -11.89
CA ASP A 40 -9.84 12.61 -10.97
C ASP A 40 -9.41 13.89 -11.73
N GLY A 41 -10.26 14.34 -12.65
CA GLY A 41 -9.98 15.55 -13.45
C GLY A 41 -8.86 15.35 -14.48
N SER A 42 -8.77 14.18 -15.06
CA SER A 42 -7.75 13.77 -16.01
C SER A 42 -7.75 14.65 -17.26
N PRO A 43 -6.60 15.11 -17.74
CA PRO A 43 -6.48 15.93 -18.95
C PRO A 43 -6.42 15.09 -20.25
N ASP A 44 -6.27 13.76 -20.13
CA ASP A 44 -6.14 12.80 -21.22
C ASP A 44 -7.48 12.15 -21.61
N ASP A 45 -7.45 11.10 -22.42
CA ASP A 45 -8.63 10.39 -22.95
C ASP A 45 -9.34 9.49 -21.93
N THR A 46 -9.05 9.63 -20.61
CA THR A 46 -9.68 8.82 -19.54
C THR A 46 -11.21 8.84 -19.64
N ASP A 47 -11.82 9.98 -19.93
CA ASP A 47 -13.27 10.14 -20.08
C ASP A 47 -13.83 9.26 -21.21
N GLU A 48 -13.17 9.22 -22.34
CA GLU A 48 -13.58 8.42 -23.50
C GLU A 48 -13.42 6.91 -23.24
N VAL A 49 -12.29 6.52 -22.65
CA VAL A 49 -12.02 5.11 -22.30
C VAL A 49 -13.06 4.61 -21.30
N ALA A 50 -13.31 5.35 -20.23
CA ALA A 50 -14.30 4.98 -19.22
C ALA A 50 -15.72 4.84 -19.81
N LYS A 51 -16.14 5.76 -20.68
CA LYS A 51 -17.43 5.71 -21.37
C LYS A 51 -17.58 4.51 -22.32
N LYS A 52 -16.51 3.97 -22.86
CA LYS A 52 -16.54 2.70 -23.62
C LYS A 52 -16.80 1.52 -22.69
N TRP A 53 -16.12 1.46 -21.54
CA TRP A 53 -16.24 0.33 -20.61
C TRP A 53 -17.63 0.20 -19.98
N ILE A 54 -18.29 1.30 -19.62
CA ILE A 54 -19.67 1.25 -19.09
C ILE A 54 -20.69 0.76 -20.13
N LYS A 55 -20.34 0.74 -21.42
CA LYS A 55 -21.17 0.15 -22.49
C LYS A 55 -20.85 -1.33 -22.74
N ILE A 56 -19.64 -1.79 -22.37
CA ILE A 56 -19.21 -3.19 -22.53
C ILE A 56 -19.87 -4.08 -21.49
N ASP A 57 -19.91 -3.65 -20.22
CA ASP A 57 -20.53 -4.42 -19.14
C ASP A 57 -21.20 -3.48 -18.13
N SER A 58 -22.43 -3.78 -17.78
CA SER A 58 -23.26 -2.96 -16.87
C SER A 58 -22.77 -2.88 -15.43
N ARG A 59 -21.77 -3.69 -15.06
CA ARG A 59 -21.13 -3.66 -13.75
C ARG A 59 -20.05 -2.58 -13.64
N PHE A 60 -19.67 -1.92 -14.73
CA PHE A 60 -18.79 -0.74 -14.71
C PHE A 60 -19.61 0.53 -14.53
N PHE A 61 -19.15 1.38 -13.61
CA PHE A 61 -19.69 2.69 -13.31
C PHE A 61 -18.63 3.74 -13.52
N TYR A 62 -19.04 4.97 -13.79
CA TYR A 62 -18.13 6.08 -14.04
C TYR A 62 -18.48 7.27 -13.17
N VAL A 63 -17.46 7.82 -12.52
CA VAL A 63 -17.54 9.03 -11.69
C VAL A 63 -16.47 10.00 -12.18
N LYS A 64 -16.82 11.26 -12.41
CA LYS A 64 -15.88 12.33 -12.73
C LYS A 64 -15.91 13.38 -11.63
N LYS A 65 -14.74 13.83 -11.21
CA LYS A 65 -14.58 14.89 -10.23
C LYS A 65 -13.40 15.82 -10.60
N GLU A 66 -13.33 16.96 -9.96
CA GLU A 66 -12.13 17.80 -10.02
C GLU A 66 -10.95 17.09 -9.36
N ASN A 67 -9.73 17.34 -9.86
CA ASN A 67 -8.54 16.71 -9.32
C ASN A 67 -8.38 17.04 -7.84
N GLY A 68 -8.24 15.99 -7.04
CA GLY A 68 -8.06 16.08 -5.59
C GLY A 68 -7.00 15.10 -5.07
N GLY A 69 -6.32 14.41 -5.97
CA GLY A 69 -5.30 13.41 -5.66
C GLY A 69 -5.87 12.02 -5.36
N LEU A 70 -4.96 11.05 -5.25
CA LEU A 70 -5.26 9.62 -5.25
C LEU A 70 -6.18 9.20 -4.08
N GLY A 71 -5.90 9.65 -2.85
CA GLY A 71 -6.76 9.38 -1.70
C GLY A 71 -8.18 9.93 -1.86
N SER A 72 -8.31 11.16 -2.40
CA SER A 72 -9.59 11.78 -2.71
C SER A 72 -10.36 11.02 -3.78
N ALA A 73 -9.68 10.55 -4.83
CA ALA A 73 -10.30 9.76 -5.90
C ALA A 73 -10.80 8.41 -5.37
N ARG A 74 -9.99 7.70 -4.57
CA ARG A 74 -10.42 6.45 -3.92
C ARG A 74 -11.63 6.67 -3.02
N ASN A 75 -11.63 7.71 -2.18
CA ASN A 75 -12.76 8.06 -1.32
C ASN A 75 -14.03 8.33 -2.13
N ALA A 76 -13.92 9.07 -3.23
CA ALA A 76 -15.08 9.36 -4.09
C ALA A 76 -15.70 8.08 -4.67
N GLY A 77 -14.88 7.14 -5.15
CA GLY A 77 -15.34 5.84 -5.63
C GLY A 77 -15.96 4.99 -4.52
N ILE A 78 -15.30 4.89 -3.36
CA ILE A 78 -15.80 4.09 -2.22
C ILE A 78 -17.13 4.65 -1.69
N THR A 79 -17.33 5.96 -1.74
CA THR A 79 -18.60 6.59 -1.34
C THR A 79 -19.76 6.08 -2.21
N GLN A 80 -19.55 5.93 -3.51
CA GLN A 80 -20.57 5.42 -4.45
C GLN A 80 -20.71 3.88 -4.40
N ALA A 81 -19.71 3.16 -3.90
CA ALA A 81 -19.70 1.71 -3.83
C ALA A 81 -20.84 1.16 -2.98
N VAL A 82 -21.46 0.08 -3.40
CA VAL A 82 -22.50 -0.63 -2.64
C VAL A 82 -22.05 -1.99 -2.12
N GLY A 83 -20.83 -2.43 -2.49
CA GLY A 83 -20.24 -3.68 -2.02
C GLY A 83 -19.87 -3.69 -0.55
N GLU A 84 -19.94 -4.87 0.05
CA GLU A 84 -19.45 -5.12 1.41
C GLU A 84 -17.92 -4.98 1.48
N PHE A 85 -17.24 -5.39 0.41
CA PHE A 85 -15.79 -5.33 0.28
C PHE A 85 -15.36 -4.30 -0.74
N ILE A 86 -14.22 -3.69 -0.50
CA ILE A 86 -13.56 -2.73 -1.38
C ILE A 86 -12.20 -3.30 -1.82
N LEU A 87 -11.92 -3.17 -3.11
CA LEU A 87 -10.62 -3.46 -3.71
C LEU A 87 -10.19 -2.25 -4.55
N PRO A 88 -9.26 -1.41 -4.07
CA PRO A 88 -8.64 -0.42 -4.92
C PRO A 88 -7.78 -1.11 -5.99
N LEU A 89 -7.74 -0.55 -7.20
CA LEU A 89 -6.87 -0.99 -8.28
C LEU A 89 -6.42 0.24 -9.05
N ASP A 90 -5.13 0.54 -9.02
CA ASP A 90 -4.62 1.69 -9.75
C ASP A 90 -4.74 1.45 -11.27
N ALA A 91 -5.01 2.52 -12.03
CA ALA A 91 -5.37 2.46 -13.45
C ALA A 91 -4.27 1.87 -14.35
N ASP A 92 -3.05 1.74 -13.84
CA ASP A 92 -1.89 1.19 -14.55
C ASP A 92 -1.49 -0.22 -14.08
N ASP A 93 -2.20 -0.80 -13.12
CA ASP A 93 -1.93 -2.12 -12.56
C ASP A 93 -2.96 -3.17 -13.03
N LYS A 94 -2.74 -4.43 -12.67
CA LYS A 94 -3.65 -5.55 -13.02
C LYS A 94 -3.80 -6.51 -11.84
N ILE A 95 -4.92 -7.25 -11.85
CA ILE A 95 -5.17 -8.33 -10.87
C ILE A 95 -5.37 -9.68 -11.58
N ALA A 96 -4.89 -10.76 -10.96
CA ALA A 96 -5.04 -12.10 -11.48
C ALA A 96 -6.49 -12.59 -11.37
N THR A 97 -6.94 -13.43 -12.31
CA THR A 97 -8.32 -13.91 -12.48
C THR A 97 -8.97 -14.48 -11.21
N ASN A 98 -8.21 -15.07 -10.30
CA ASN A 98 -8.75 -15.69 -9.07
C ASN A 98 -8.55 -14.84 -7.80
N TYR A 99 -7.96 -13.67 -7.90
CA TYR A 99 -7.59 -12.89 -6.71
C TYR A 99 -8.80 -12.55 -5.85
N ILE A 100 -9.85 -11.94 -6.42
CA ILE A 100 -11.06 -11.58 -5.67
C ILE A 100 -11.71 -12.81 -5.03
N LYS A 101 -11.83 -13.92 -5.77
CA LYS A 101 -12.41 -15.16 -5.29
C LYS A 101 -11.70 -15.68 -4.04
N ASN A 102 -10.37 -15.71 -4.07
CA ASN A 102 -9.56 -16.26 -2.98
C ASN A 102 -9.49 -15.31 -1.79
N ALA A 103 -9.50 -14.00 -2.03
CA ALA A 103 -9.57 -13.00 -0.96
C ALA A 103 -10.92 -13.06 -0.23
N VAL A 104 -12.05 -13.08 -0.93
CA VAL A 104 -13.39 -13.23 -0.32
C VAL A 104 -13.49 -14.52 0.47
N LYS A 105 -13.02 -15.65 -0.10
CA LYS A 105 -12.99 -16.94 0.62
C LYS A 105 -12.18 -16.89 1.92
N SER A 106 -11.14 -16.06 1.98
CA SER A 106 -10.37 -15.87 3.22
C SER A 106 -11.18 -15.16 4.29
N PHE A 107 -11.91 -14.11 3.93
CA PHE A 107 -12.83 -13.41 4.85
C PHE A 107 -14.00 -14.30 5.33
N ASP A 108 -14.44 -15.26 4.50
CA ASP A 108 -15.48 -16.20 4.90
C ASP A 108 -14.99 -17.20 5.95
N LYS A 109 -13.70 -17.50 5.96
CA LYS A 109 -13.07 -18.45 6.88
C LYS A 109 -12.63 -17.82 8.20
N ASP A 110 -12.33 -16.53 8.19
CA ASP A 110 -11.80 -15.80 9.34
C ASP A 110 -12.42 -14.40 9.43
N ALA A 111 -13.34 -14.24 10.36
CA ALA A 111 -14.03 -12.97 10.60
C ALA A 111 -13.13 -11.89 11.22
N SER A 112 -12.01 -12.25 11.82
CA SER A 112 -11.03 -11.35 12.44
C SER A 112 -10.17 -10.61 11.40
N LEU A 113 -10.11 -11.10 10.15
CA LEU A 113 -9.37 -10.46 9.09
C LEU A 113 -9.91 -9.06 8.82
N LYS A 114 -9.00 -8.09 8.72
CA LYS A 114 -9.25 -6.72 8.30
C LYS A 114 -8.82 -6.49 6.85
N VAL A 115 -7.68 -7.08 6.47
CA VAL A 115 -7.06 -6.90 5.16
C VAL A 115 -6.63 -8.25 4.60
N VAL A 116 -6.91 -8.48 3.31
CA VAL A 116 -6.38 -9.62 2.56
C VAL A 116 -5.68 -9.08 1.31
N TYR A 117 -4.40 -9.41 1.17
CA TYR A 117 -3.59 -9.11 0.00
C TYR A 117 -2.93 -10.40 -0.52
N CYS A 118 -2.05 -10.33 -1.49
CA CYS A 118 -1.45 -11.49 -2.14
C CYS A 118 0.04 -11.27 -2.44
N LYS A 119 0.71 -12.27 -2.98
CA LYS A 119 2.00 -12.07 -3.64
C LYS A 119 1.81 -11.23 -4.90
N ALA A 120 2.83 -10.46 -5.25
CA ALA A 120 2.80 -9.56 -6.39
C ALA A 120 3.97 -9.81 -7.34
N GLU A 121 3.77 -9.48 -8.60
CA GLU A 121 4.81 -9.43 -9.64
C GLU A 121 4.91 -8.02 -10.22
N LYS A 122 6.12 -7.65 -10.56
CA LYS A 122 6.40 -6.45 -11.35
C LYS A 122 6.27 -6.78 -12.83
N PHE A 123 5.80 -5.80 -13.61
CA PHE A 123 5.77 -5.88 -15.07
C PHE A 123 5.98 -4.49 -15.70
N GLY A 124 6.23 -4.41 -16.98
CA GLY A 124 6.52 -3.16 -17.70
C GLY A 124 8.02 -2.97 -17.90
N GLU A 125 8.63 -1.92 -17.34
CA GLU A 125 10.08 -1.67 -17.48
C GLU A 125 10.95 -2.64 -16.68
N GLU A 126 10.42 -3.26 -15.64
CA GLU A 126 11.05 -4.35 -14.87
C GLU A 126 10.06 -5.49 -14.71
N GLU A 127 10.56 -6.73 -14.67
CA GLU A 127 9.76 -7.94 -14.48
C GLU A 127 10.28 -8.76 -13.30
N GLY A 128 9.40 -9.60 -12.74
CA GLY A 128 9.73 -10.57 -11.70
C GLY A 128 8.96 -10.40 -10.40
N LEU A 129 9.16 -11.33 -9.48
CA LEU A 129 8.48 -11.32 -8.19
C LEU A 129 8.81 -10.03 -7.41
N TRP A 130 7.79 -9.42 -6.86
CA TRP A 130 7.94 -8.38 -5.86
C TRP A 130 8.02 -9.03 -4.49
N ASN A 131 9.23 -9.20 -3.98
CA ASN A 131 9.45 -9.83 -2.68
C ASN A 131 8.99 -8.90 -1.55
N LEU A 132 7.74 -9.10 -1.12
CA LEU A 132 7.19 -8.47 0.07
C LEU A 132 7.57 -9.29 1.31
N PRO A 133 8.03 -8.67 2.40
CA PRO A 133 8.26 -9.37 3.66
C PRO A 133 6.95 -9.89 4.24
N GLN A 134 7.04 -10.88 5.12
CA GLN A 134 5.88 -11.34 5.89
C GLN A 134 5.34 -10.18 6.72
N PHE A 135 4.03 -9.98 6.69
CA PHE A 135 3.38 -8.89 7.45
C PHE A 135 3.63 -9.03 8.95
N SER A 136 4.00 -7.92 9.55
CA SER A 136 4.09 -7.72 10.99
C SER A 136 3.56 -6.32 11.31
N ILE A 137 2.78 -6.19 12.38
CA ILE A 137 2.27 -4.89 12.82
C ILE A 137 3.40 -3.99 13.32
N TYR A 138 4.48 -4.58 13.83
CA TYR A 138 5.69 -3.88 14.21
C TYR A 138 6.42 -3.29 12.99
N ASP A 139 6.60 -4.11 11.93
CA ASP A 139 7.27 -3.66 10.71
C ASP A 139 6.43 -2.65 9.93
N LEU A 140 5.08 -2.68 10.06
CA LEU A 140 4.20 -1.65 9.51
C LEU A 140 4.52 -0.25 10.08
N ALA A 141 5.10 -0.16 11.29
CA ALA A 141 5.58 1.11 11.84
C ALA A 141 6.88 1.62 11.20
N HIS A 142 7.57 0.80 10.42
CA HIS A 142 8.82 1.17 9.76
C HIS A 142 8.66 1.44 8.27
N HIS A 143 7.75 0.70 7.61
CA HIS A 143 7.54 0.83 6.16
C HIS A 143 6.19 0.27 5.73
N ASN A 144 5.75 0.65 4.53
CA ASN A 144 4.54 0.08 3.95
C ASN A 144 4.75 -1.39 3.58
N MET A 145 3.95 -2.28 4.15
CA MET A 145 4.05 -3.73 3.95
C MET A 145 2.96 -4.28 3.02
N ILE A 146 1.96 -3.48 2.70
CA ILE A 146 0.78 -3.90 1.95
C ILE A 146 0.56 -2.89 0.83
N PHE A 147 0.58 -3.33 -0.42
CA PHE A 147 0.26 -2.47 -1.56
C PHE A 147 -1.23 -2.05 -1.55
N CYS A 148 -1.56 -1.00 -2.33
CA CYS A 148 -2.89 -0.40 -2.34
C CYS A 148 -4.01 -1.40 -2.71
N SER A 149 -3.75 -2.35 -3.62
CA SER A 149 -4.73 -3.31 -4.16
C SER A 149 -4.99 -4.50 -3.23
N ALA A 150 -5.22 -4.23 -1.94
CA ALA A 150 -5.65 -5.20 -0.95
C ALA A 150 -7.16 -5.10 -0.69
N LEU A 151 -7.80 -6.25 -0.43
CA LEU A 151 -9.23 -6.33 -0.13
C LEU A 151 -9.49 -6.03 1.35
N PHE A 152 -10.46 -5.14 1.63
CA PHE A 152 -10.91 -4.80 2.99
C PHE A 152 -12.43 -4.58 3.02
N ARG A 153 -13.04 -4.46 4.22
CA ARG A 153 -14.47 -4.20 4.33
C ARG A 153 -14.76 -2.70 4.23
N LYS A 154 -15.79 -2.32 3.49
CA LYS A 154 -16.25 -0.91 3.41
C LYS A 154 -16.50 -0.30 4.79
N LYS A 155 -17.05 -1.06 5.73
CA LYS A 155 -17.27 -0.60 7.11
C LYS A 155 -15.98 -0.18 7.83
N ASP A 156 -14.84 -0.85 7.56
CA ASP A 156 -13.56 -0.50 8.18
C ASP A 156 -13.05 0.84 7.63
N TRP A 157 -13.23 1.10 6.33
CA TRP A 157 -12.98 2.41 5.73
C TRP A 157 -13.85 3.51 6.37
N GLN A 158 -15.14 3.24 6.59
CA GLN A 158 -16.04 4.19 7.26
C GLN A 158 -15.60 4.51 8.69
N LEU A 159 -15.18 3.49 9.45
CA LEU A 159 -14.75 3.64 10.85
C LEU A 159 -13.50 4.50 11.01
N VAL A 160 -12.58 4.47 10.05
CA VAL A 160 -11.33 5.26 10.11
C VAL A 160 -11.46 6.63 9.42
N GLY A 161 -12.61 6.92 8.79
CA GLY A 161 -12.85 8.18 8.10
C GLY A 161 -12.32 8.25 6.67
N GLY A 162 -11.95 7.08 6.08
CA GLY A 162 -11.47 6.98 4.70
C GLY A 162 -9.97 7.17 4.55
N TYR A 163 -9.55 7.30 3.27
CA TYR A 163 -8.18 7.70 2.94
C TYR A 163 -7.93 9.16 3.33
N ASP A 164 -6.76 9.44 3.90
CA ASP A 164 -6.41 10.81 4.25
C ASP A 164 -5.99 11.62 3.01
N VAL A 165 -6.77 12.64 2.70
CA VAL A 165 -6.52 13.52 1.57
C VAL A 165 -5.32 14.47 1.75
N ASN A 166 -4.81 14.58 2.99
CA ASN A 166 -3.60 15.36 3.28
C ASN A 166 -2.32 14.61 2.95
N MET A 167 -2.40 13.33 2.62
CA MET A 167 -1.27 12.53 2.13
C MET A 167 -0.96 12.86 0.65
N ILE A 168 -0.68 14.13 0.40
CA ILE A 168 -0.54 14.71 -0.97
C ILE A 168 0.71 14.26 -1.73
N TYR A 169 1.69 13.69 -1.03
CA TYR A 169 2.96 13.24 -1.62
C TYR A 169 2.99 11.73 -1.90
N GLY A 170 1.90 11.01 -1.66
CA GLY A 170 1.80 9.55 -1.73
C GLY A 170 1.86 8.90 -0.35
N LEU A 171 1.94 7.55 -0.30
CA LEU A 171 1.89 6.73 0.92
C LEU A 171 0.54 6.82 1.66
N GLU A 172 -0.52 7.23 0.97
CA GLU A 172 -1.89 7.28 1.50
C GLU A 172 -2.44 5.87 1.81
N ASP A 173 -1.94 4.85 1.13
CA ASP A 173 -2.23 3.46 1.41
C ASP A 173 -1.56 2.99 2.71
N TRP A 174 -0.31 3.38 2.96
CA TRP A 174 0.37 3.07 4.22
C TRP A 174 -0.33 3.72 5.41
N GLU A 175 -0.68 5.00 5.31
CA GLU A 175 -1.48 5.70 6.32
C GLU A 175 -2.78 4.95 6.61
N PHE A 176 -3.49 4.56 5.55
CA PHE A 176 -4.77 3.86 5.64
C PHE A 176 -4.63 2.49 6.31
N TRP A 177 -3.57 1.73 6.00
CA TRP A 177 -3.31 0.45 6.67
C TRP A 177 -3.00 0.63 8.15
N ILE A 178 -2.25 1.66 8.52
CA ILE A 178 -2.04 2.01 9.94
C ILE A 178 -3.38 2.32 10.60
N ALA A 179 -4.22 3.16 9.99
CA ALA A 179 -5.51 3.55 10.54
C ALA A 179 -6.43 2.34 10.80
N ILE A 180 -6.50 1.39 9.85
CA ILE A 180 -7.34 0.18 9.97
C ILE A 180 -6.79 -0.80 11.02
N LEU A 181 -5.46 -0.95 11.12
CA LEU A 181 -4.82 -2.05 11.84
C LEU A 181 -4.32 -1.68 13.23
N LYS A 182 -4.16 -0.39 13.55
CA LYS A 182 -3.58 0.05 14.84
C LYS A 182 -4.35 -0.39 16.08
N ASN A 183 -5.67 -0.61 15.95
CA ASN A 183 -6.55 -0.97 17.08
C ASN A 183 -6.89 -2.45 17.14
N GLU A 184 -6.31 -3.30 16.34
CA GLU A 184 -6.49 -4.76 16.23
C GLU A 184 -7.00 -5.17 14.84
N GLY A 185 -6.74 -6.42 14.52
CA GLY A 185 -7.19 -7.06 13.30
C GLY A 185 -6.09 -7.85 12.62
N ASN A 186 -6.49 -8.95 11.99
CA ASN A 186 -5.58 -9.84 11.30
C ASN A 186 -5.43 -9.45 9.84
N VAL A 187 -4.24 -9.69 9.32
CA VAL A 187 -3.88 -9.52 7.91
C VAL A 187 -3.53 -10.87 7.32
N LYS A 188 -3.96 -11.13 6.10
CA LYS A 188 -3.61 -12.34 5.37
C LYS A 188 -2.99 -12.01 4.02
N CYS A 189 -1.80 -12.55 3.79
CA CYS A 189 -1.21 -12.65 2.46
C CYS A 189 -1.61 -14.01 1.84
N LEU A 190 -2.15 -13.98 0.62
CA LEU A 190 -2.39 -15.18 -0.18
C LEU A 190 -1.07 -15.66 -0.78
N ASP A 191 -0.85 -16.98 -0.85
CA ASP A 191 0.40 -17.55 -1.35
C ASP A 191 0.58 -17.45 -2.87
N GLU A 192 -0.48 -17.13 -3.60
CA GLU A 192 -0.48 -16.96 -5.06
C GLU A 192 -0.20 -15.51 -5.47
N VAL A 193 0.37 -15.34 -6.66
CA VAL A 193 0.47 -14.04 -7.33
C VAL A 193 -0.93 -13.61 -7.76
N GLY A 194 -1.41 -12.54 -7.15
CA GLY A 194 -2.74 -11.99 -7.41
C GLY A 194 -2.71 -10.54 -7.90
N PHE A 195 -1.56 -9.88 -7.84
CA PHE A 195 -1.39 -8.49 -8.20
C PHE A 195 -0.18 -8.30 -9.11
N TYR A 196 -0.33 -7.51 -10.16
CA TYR A 196 0.72 -7.15 -11.10
C TYR A 196 0.93 -5.63 -11.03
N TYR A 197 2.08 -5.22 -10.55
CA TYR A 197 2.49 -3.83 -10.36
C TYR A 197 3.31 -3.33 -11.54
N ARG A 198 2.85 -2.28 -12.21
CA ARG A 198 3.55 -1.72 -13.37
C ARG A 198 4.72 -0.84 -12.96
N ILE A 199 5.91 -1.21 -13.41
CA ILE A 199 7.10 -0.37 -13.28
C ILE A 199 7.17 0.59 -14.48
N LYS A 200 7.29 1.88 -14.15
CA LYS A 200 7.44 3.00 -15.11
C LYS A 200 8.62 3.88 -14.70
N SER A 201 9.25 4.50 -15.68
CA SER A 201 10.29 5.51 -15.45
C SER A 201 9.76 6.70 -14.67
N ASP A 202 8.50 7.09 -14.91
CA ASP A 202 7.81 8.21 -14.26
C ASP A 202 6.67 7.71 -13.36
N SER A 203 6.97 7.45 -12.09
CA SER A 203 6.00 7.05 -11.08
C SER A 203 5.99 8.03 -9.90
N MET A 204 4.84 8.10 -9.18
CA MET A 204 4.69 8.98 -8.01
C MET A 204 5.77 8.73 -6.96
N ILE A 205 6.08 7.46 -6.68
CA ILE A 205 7.07 7.08 -5.67
C ILE A 205 8.49 7.55 -6.07
N LYS A 206 8.83 7.55 -7.36
CA LYS A 206 10.12 8.05 -7.86
C LYS A 206 10.26 9.58 -7.76
N ARG A 207 9.13 10.30 -7.72
CA ARG A 207 9.07 11.76 -7.51
C ARG A 207 9.14 12.18 -6.05
N LEU A 208 9.07 11.22 -5.12
CA LEU A 208 9.14 11.46 -3.69
C LEU A 208 10.59 11.74 -3.28
N ASN A 209 10.99 13.02 -3.26
CA ASN A 209 12.30 13.44 -2.78
C ASN A 209 12.40 13.37 -1.25
N VAL A 210 13.61 13.60 -0.71
CA VAL A 210 13.89 13.50 0.73
C VAL A 210 12.98 14.44 1.54
N GLU A 211 12.85 15.69 1.14
CA GLU A 211 12.03 16.70 1.85
C GLU A 211 10.55 16.29 1.94
N LYS A 212 9.96 15.85 0.82
CA LYS A 212 8.57 15.39 0.79
C LYS A 212 8.36 14.14 1.65
N ARG A 213 9.33 13.23 1.63
CA ARG A 213 9.28 12.02 2.44
C ARG A 213 9.36 12.34 3.92
N GLU A 214 10.24 13.24 4.33
CA GLU A 214 10.34 13.70 5.72
C GLU A 214 9.04 14.34 6.20
N LYS A 215 8.45 15.24 5.42
CA LYS A 215 7.13 15.84 5.73
C LYS A 215 6.03 14.78 5.87
N THR A 216 6.05 13.77 5.01
CA THR A 216 5.08 12.66 5.09
C THR A 216 5.28 11.85 6.36
N PHE A 217 6.52 11.54 6.72
CA PHE A 217 6.83 10.78 7.94
C PHE A 217 6.53 11.57 9.21
N GLU A 218 6.80 12.87 9.22
CA GLU A 218 6.40 13.77 10.30
C GLU A 218 4.88 13.76 10.48
N TYR A 219 4.13 13.95 9.39
CA TYR A 219 2.68 13.92 9.41
C TYR A 219 2.13 12.59 9.95
N LEU A 220 2.62 11.45 9.44
CA LEU A 220 2.25 10.11 9.92
C LEU A 220 2.55 9.94 11.42
N SER A 221 3.73 10.39 11.85
CA SER A 221 4.18 10.26 13.24
C SER A 221 3.29 11.06 14.21
N ILE A 222 2.86 12.25 13.80
CA ILE A 222 1.93 13.07 14.58
C ILE A 222 0.54 12.45 14.60
N LYS A 223 0.01 12.10 13.43
CA LYS A 223 -1.37 11.58 13.28
C LYS A 223 -1.58 10.25 13.99
N HIS A 224 -0.58 9.37 13.94
CA HIS A 224 -0.63 8.04 14.53
C HIS A 224 0.39 7.85 15.66
N ALA A 225 0.62 8.90 16.47
CA ALA A 225 1.57 8.85 17.59
C ALA A 225 1.28 7.71 18.56
N ASP A 226 0.01 7.42 18.82
CA ASP A 226 -0.46 6.29 19.63
C ASP A 226 0.05 4.94 19.09
N PHE A 227 -0.05 4.74 17.78
CA PHE A 227 0.44 3.54 17.09
C PHE A 227 1.97 3.43 17.16
N PHE A 228 2.69 4.49 16.80
CA PHE A 228 4.15 4.49 16.78
C PHE A 228 4.71 4.30 18.19
N VAL A 229 4.15 4.96 19.20
CA VAL A 229 4.57 4.76 20.60
C VAL A 229 4.32 3.33 21.08
N LYS A 230 3.20 2.72 20.71
CA LYS A 230 2.89 1.33 21.05
C LYS A 230 3.87 0.34 20.41
N GLN A 231 4.28 0.57 19.15
CA GLN A 231 5.15 -0.36 18.43
C GLN A 231 6.64 -0.13 18.68
N LEU A 232 7.08 1.14 18.76
CA LEU A 232 8.50 1.51 18.80
C LEU A 232 8.99 1.94 20.20
N GLY A 233 8.06 2.20 21.10
CA GLY A 233 8.34 2.80 22.41
C GLY A 233 8.16 4.31 22.42
N SER A 234 8.23 4.91 23.61
CA SER A 234 8.10 6.37 23.75
C SER A 234 9.28 7.11 23.12
N PHE A 235 9.08 8.37 22.75
CA PHE A 235 10.16 9.22 22.23
C PHE A 235 11.33 9.35 23.22
N MET A 236 11.05 9.38 24.52
CA MET A 236 12.07 9.38 25.57
C MET A 236 12.87 8.08 25.60
N TYR A 237 12.20 6.95 25.39
CA TYR A 237 12.87 5.66 25.28
C TYR A 237 13.77 5.61 24.04
N LEU A 238 13.29 6.01 22.88
CA LEU A 238 14.08 6.04 21.63
C LEU A 238 15.30 6.95 21.76
N ASP A 239 15.14 8.15 22.34
CA ASP A 239 16.26 9.07 22.61
C ASP A 239 17.31 8.42 23.55
N SER A 240 16.84 7.73 24.60
CA SER A 240 17.74 7.02 25.52
C SER A 240 18.51 5.88 24.84
N VAL A 241 17.85 5.12 23.94
CA VAL A 241 18.50 4.04 23.17
C VAL A 241 19.56 4.61 22.23
N ILE A 242 19.24 5.70 21.51
CA ILE A 242 20.19 6.37 20.61
C ILE A 242 21.42 6.82 21.40
N LYS A 243 21.24 7.57 22.50
CA LYS A 243 22.34 8.07 23.35
C LYS A 243 23.17 6.93 23.93
N HIS A 244 22.54 5.84 24.36
CA HIS A 244 23.26 4.68 24.88
C HIS A 244 24.11 4.02 23.79
N THR A 245 23.55 3.81 22.60
CA THR A 245 24.26 3.23 21.47
C THR A 245 25.46 4.07 21.03
N GLU A 246 25.28 5.39 20.95
CA GLU A 246 26.36 6.35 20.64
C GLU A 246 27.47 6.30 21.69
N SER A 247 27.09 6.27 22.98
CA SER A 247 28.05 6.16 24.09
C SER A 247 28.81 4.83 24.06
N GLU A 248 28.11 3.71 23.87
CA GLU A 248 28.76 2.40 23.72
C GLU A 248 29.76 2.36 22.57
N PHE A 249 29.33 2.88 21.38
CA PHE A 249 30.20 2.92 20.22
C PHE A 249 31.43 3.83 20.45
N SER A 250 31.22 5.01 21.04
CA SER A 250 32.30 5.92 21.43
C SER A 250 33.27 5.26 22.40
N ASN A 251 32.78 4.48 23.37
CA ASN A 251 33.63 3.76 24.31
C ASN A 251 34.39 2.61 23.66
N LYS A 252 33.78 1.88 22.70
CA LYS A 252 34.47 0.87 21.90
C LYS A 252 35.61 1.46 21.08
N LEU A 253 35.43 2.66 20.50
CA LEU A 253 36.48 3.36 19.75
C LEU A 253 37.69 3.80 20.61
N LYS A 254 37.53 3.93 21.93
CA LYS A 254 38.64 4.20 22.88
C LYS A 254 39.47 2.93 23.17
N SER A 255 39.00 1.75 22.80
CA SER A 255 39.72 0.50 23.02
C SER A 255 40.66 0.23 21.85
N GLU A 256 41.98 0.24 22.07
CA GLU A 256 43.01 -0.07 21.06
C GLU A 256 42.73 -1.43 20.42
N LYS A 257 42.40 -2.45 21.21
CA LYS A 257 42.07 -3.80 20.72
C LYS A 257 40.89 -3.78 19.73
N PHE A 258 39.85 -3.02 20.06
CA PHE A 258 38.69 -2.91 19.18
C PHE A 258 39.05 -2.22 17.87
N VAL A 259 39.77 -1.10 17.93
CA VAL A 259 40.18 -0.32 16.74
C VAL A 259 41.12 -1.15 15.85
N ILE A 260 42.11 -1.86 16.42
CA ILE A 260 43.00 -2.72 15.67
C ILE A 260 42.26 -3.90 15.04
N ASN A 261 41.32 -4.53 15.77
CA ASN A 261 40.49 -5.59 15.21
C ASN A 261 39.57 -5.06 14.08
N LEU A 262 38.96 -3.91 14.24
CA LEU A 262 38.14 -3.28 13.22
C LEU A 262 38.94 -3.01 11.93
N PHE A 263 40.15 -2.44 12.07
CA PHE A 263 41.05 -2.18 10.98
C PHE A 263 41.46 -3.48 10.27
N SER A 264 41.91 -4.48 11.03
CA SER A 264 42.37 -5.74 10.45
C SER A 264 41.23 -6.54 9.80
N GLU A 265 40.02 -6.49 10.34
CA GLU A 265 38.82 -7.14 9.77
C GLU A 265 38.40 -6.49 8.44
N ILE A 266 38.45 -5.16 8.36
CA ILE A 266 38.11 -4.42 7.13
C ILE A 266 39.13 -4.67 6.02
N PHE A 267 40.42 -4.53 6.33
CA PHE A 267 41.48 -4.57 5.33
C PHE A 267 42.03 -5.98 5.04
N PHE A 268 42.09 -6.85 6.05
CA PHE A 268 42.76 -8.16 5.96
C PHE A 268 41.80 -9.33 6.21
N LYS A 269 40.50 -9.07 6.53
CA LYS A 269 39.48 -10.10 6.75
C LYS A 269 39.71 -11.06 7.92
N PHE A 270 40.50 -10.65 8.92
CA PHE A 270 40.72 -11.42 10.16
C PHE A 270 40.82 -10.50 11.39
N LYS A 271 40.59 -11.07 12.58
CA LYS A 271 40.77 -10.39 13.87
C LYS A 271 42.09 -10.74 14.48
N ILE A 272 42.82 -9.74 15.00
CA ILE A 272 44.13 -9.92 15.66
C ILE A 272 43.92 -10.35 17.13
N PHE A 273 42.94 -9.74 17.79
CA PHE A 273 42.62 -10.06 19.18
C PHE A 273 41.32 -10.87 19.26
N LYS A 274 41.34 -11.90 20.09
CA LYS A 274 40.15 -12.70 20.40
C LYS A 274 39.26 -12.03 21.43
#